data_f593f8814b03e0a6574817ee1d93b3ae
#
_entry.id   f593f8814b03e0a6574817ee1d93b3ae
#
_cell.length_a   1.000
_cell.length_b   1.000
_cell.length_c   1.000
_cell.angle_alpha   90.00
_cell.angle_beta   90.00
_cell.angle_gamma   90.00
#
_symmetry.space_group_name_H-M   'P 1'
#
loop_
_entity.id
_entity.type
_entity.pdbx_description
1 polymer ?
#
loop_
_entity_poly.entity_id
_entity_poly.type
_entity_poly.pdbx_seq_one_letter_code
_entity_poly.pdbx_strand_id
1 'polypeptide(L)'
;MATDTKAVTKKGKSSVSAEAGASADTSKNLGKGTTANAGAYANTEAGAVAKAKKGNASVDVGAHAEVGAYSNVENETKIGKTPIKTEAHAGTKVYSDVGVGGSIGTNGAEGHAGAIAGSCAEVGASGQVGGDRNNASVGAKVSVGPQIGAKVGGGATVDDGKLTVGADVKLALGVGVTLSPSITVDTRPAANACKAAGNAIAAPFKKIKKPSNPFKKKKKKR
;
A
#
# COMPACT_ATOMS: atom_id res chain seq x y z
N MET A 1 25.53 13.12 -6.23
CA MET A 1 24.27 13.65 -5.64
C MET A 1 23.45 14.21 -6.80
N ALA A 2 22.31 13.65 -7.05
CA ALA A 2 21.33 14.21 -8.00
C ALA A 2 20.21 14.85 -7.17
N THR A 3 19.98 16.14 -7.40
CA THR A 3 18.79 16.84 -6.88
C THR A 3 17.81 16.96 -8.03
N ASP A 4 16.67 16.36 -7.91
CA ASP A 4 15.57 16.52 -8.87
C ASP A 4 14.45 17.36 -8.24
N THR A 5 14.16 18.51 -8.86
CA THR A 5 13.05 19.37 -8.45
C THR A 5 12.01 19.37 -9.55
N LYS A 6 10.85 18.80 -9.30
CA LYS A 6 9.79 18.66 -10.29
C LYS A 6 8.53 19.41 -9.85
N ALA A 7 8.16 20.43 -10.61
CA ALA A 7 6.83 21.03 -10.52
C ALA A 7 5.99 20.62 -11.74
N VAL A 8 4.85 19.98 -11.53
CA VAL A 8 3.95 19.58 -12.61
C VAL A 8 2.55 20.06 -12.31
N THR A 9 2.02 20.92 -13.18
CA THR A 9 0.63 21.35 -13.14
C THR A 9 -0.08 20.81 -14.39
N LYS A 10 -0.97 19.86 -14.26
CA LYS A 10 -1.89 19.39 -15.30
C LYS A 10 -3.32 19.48 -14.80
N LYS A 11 -4.29 19.67 -15.71
CA LYS A 11 -5.72 19.73 -15.38
C LYS A 11 -6.13 18.57 -14.45
N GLY A 12 -6.47 18.88 -13.18
CA GLY A 12 -6.83 17.91 -12.14
C GLY A 12 -5.65 17.29 -11.36
N LYS A 13 -4.44 17.77 -11.56
CA LYS A 13 -3.26 17.37 -10.78
C LYS A 13 -2.36 18.58 -10.56
N SER A 14 -2.08 18.88 -9.30
CA SER A 14 -1.05 19.83 -8.90
C SER A 14 -0.06 19.08 -8.00
N SER A 15 1.22 19.12 -8.33
CA SER A 15 2.26 18.51 -7.49
C SER A 15 3.53 19.35 -7.54
N VAL A 16 4.11 19.57 -6.39
CA VAL A 16 5.47 20.12 -6.22
C VAL A 16 6.23 19.12 -5.37
N SER A 17 7.35 18.63 -5.84
CA SER A 17 8.23 17.76 -5.06
C SER A 17 9.67 18.10 -5.31
N ALA A 18 10.49 17.99 -4.29
CA ALA A 18 11.94 18.03 -4.35
C ALA A 18 12.48 16.79 -3.65
N GLU A 19 13.37 16.06 -4.30
CA GLU A 19 13.97 14.85 -3.80
C GLU A 19 15.47 14.89 -4.01
N ALA A 20 16.23 14.45 -3.01
CA ALA A 20 17.66 14.21 -3.14
C ALA A 20 18.03 12.97 -2.32
N GLY A 21 18.80 12.07 -2.89
CA GLY A 21 19.18 10.84 -2.22
C GLY A 21 20.51 10.28 -2.67
N ALA A 22 21.16 9.51 -1.80
CA ALA A 22 22.31 8.68 -2.07
C ALA A 22 22.21 7.39 -1.28
N SER A 23 22.52 6.26 -1.89
CA SER A 23 22.59 4.98 -1.18
C SER A 23 23.80 4.17 -1.63
N ALA A 24 24.25 3.28 -0.75
CA ALA A 24 25.23 2.25 -1.04
C ALA A 24 24.79 0.97 -0.35
N ASP A 25 24.50 -0.06 -1.14
CA ASP A 25 23.90 -1.30 -0.67
C ASP A 25 24.72 -2.51 -1.10
N THR A 26 24.73 -3.53 -0.27
CA THR A 26 25.29 -4.85 -0.57
C THR A 26 24.28 -5.93 -0.23
N SER A 27 24.23 -6.98 -1.04
CA SER A 27 23.31 -8.11 -0.86
C SER A 27 24.05 -9.42 -1.02
N LYS A 28 23.74 -10.39 -0.16
CA LYS A 28 24.29 -11.73 -0.21
C LYS A 28 23.19 -12.78 -0.05
N ASN A 29 23.10 -13.67 -1.01
CA ASN A 29 22.26 -14.85 -0.90
C ASN A 29 22.94 -15.91 -0.03
N LEU A 30 22.29 -16.33 1.05
CA LEU A 30 22.77 -17.32 2.01
C LEU A 30 22.25 -18.73 1.70
N GLY A 31 21.44 -18.89 0.65
CA GLY A 31 20.81 -20.15 0.27
C GLY A 31 19.51 -20.44 1.02
N LYS A 32 18.80 -21.51 0.60
CA LYS A 32 17.51 -21.95 1.19
C LYS A 32 16.47 -20.84 1.33
N GLY A 33 16.40 -19.90 0.38
CA GLY A 33 15.45 -18.78 0.40
C GLY A 33 15.82 -17.66 1.36
N THR A 34 17.08 -17.64 1.86
CA THR A 34 17.55 -16.59 2.79
C THR A 34 18.47 -15.62 2.06
N THR A 35 18.21 -14.33 2.22
CA THR A 35 19.03 -13.23 1.70
C THR A 35 19.38 -12.28 2.84
N ALA A 36 20.61 -11.84 2.90
CA ALA A 36 21.07 -10.80 3.82
C ALA A 36 21.49 -9.56 3.02
N ASN A 37 21.04 -8.41 3.47
CA ASN A 37 21.35 -7.12 2.88
C ASN A 37 21.89 -6.18 3.96
N ALA A 38 22.78 -5.29 3.57
CA ALA A 38 23.26 -4.21 4.41
C ALA A 38 23.51 -2.96 3.54
N GLY A 39 23.25 -1.79 4.07
CA GLY A 39 23.43 -0.57 3.33
C GLY A 39 23.50 0.68 4.21
N ALA A 40 23.85 1.77 3.57
CA ALA A 40 23.78 3.11 4.14
C ALA A 40 23.10 4.03 3.14
N TYR A 41 22.34 4.98 3.63
CA TYR A 41 21.55 5.87 2.79
C TYR A 41 21.42 7.27 3.41
N ALA A 42 21.14 8.22 2.55
CA ALA A 42 20.76 9.58 2.91
C ALA A 42 19.67 10.05 1.93
N ASN A 43 18.51 10.40 2.44
CA ASN A 43 17.37 10.84 1.65
C ASN A 43 16.75 12.11 2.22
N THR A 44 16.35 13.01 1.34
CA THR A 44 15.50 14.14 1.68
C THR A 44 14.40 14.27 0.64
N GLU A 45 13.20 14.46 1.10
CA GLU A 45 12.01 14.65 0.26
C GLU A 45 11.11 15.71 0.88
N ALA A 46 10.58 16.59 0.07
CA ALA A 46 9.51 17.49 0.48
C ALA A 46 8.53 17.65 -0.68
N GLY A 47 7.26 17.67 -0.38
CA GLY A 47 6.27 17.77 -1.45
C GLY A 47 4.86 18.04 -0.98
N ALA A 48 4.08 18.55 -1.92
CA ALA A 48 2.65 18.67 -1.82
C ALA A 48 2.02 18.14 -3.11
N VAL A 49 1.04 17.29 -2.97
CA VAL A 49 0.32 16.69 -4.10
C VAL A 49 -1.17 16.81 -3.86
N ALA A 50 -1.87 17.35 -4.84
CA ALA A 50 -3.32 17.30 -4.89
C ALA A 50 -3.74 16.72 -6.25
N LYS A 51 -4.57 15.71 -6.23
CA LYS A 51 -5.10 15.05 -7.45
C LYS A 51 -6.60 14.91 -7.32
N ALA A 52 -7.30 15.23 -8.40
CA ALA A 52 -8.72 14.95 -8.54
C ALA A 52 -8.97 14.43 -9.96
N LYS A 53 -9.52 13.24 -10.07
CA LYS A 53 -9.84 12.62 -11.36
C LYS A 53 -11.03 11.67 -11.15
N LYS A 54 -12.02 11.78 -12.03
CA LYS A 54 -13.23 10.91 -12.11
C LYS A 54 -13.39 9.93 -10.93
N GLY A 55 -14.03 10.39 -9.85
CA GLY A 55 -14.33 9.56 -8.69
C GLY A 55 -13.18 9.30 -7.70
N ASN A 56 -12.00 9.86 -7.95
CA ASN A 56 -10.84 9.73 -7.04
C ASN A 56 -10.32 11.12 -6.66
N ALA A 57 -10.02 11.31 -5.40
CA ALA A 57 -9.36 12.51 -4.88
C ALA A 57 -8.23 12.11 -3.92
N SER A 58 -7.10 12.79 -3.99
CA SER A 58 -6.03 12.62 -3.01
C SER A 58 -5.38 13.96 -2.71
N VAL A 59 -5.00 14.13 -1.47
CA VAL A 59 -4.17 15.24 -0.98
C VAL A 59 -3.07 14.63 -0.12
N ASP A 60 -1.85 15.06 -0.35
CA ASP A 60 -0.69 14.65 0.41
C ASP A 60 0.27 15.83 0.54
N VAL A 61 0.72 16.09 1.76
CA VAL A 61 1.69 17.13 2.07
C VAL A 61 2.67 16.58 3.09
N GLY A 62 3.96 16.64 2.80
CA GLY A 62 4.95 16.12 3.72
C GLY A 62 6.36 16.60 3.43
N ALA A 63 7.20 16.44 4.43
CA ALA A 63 8.64 16.57 4.33
C ALA A 63 9.30 15.44 5.12
N HIS A 64 10.31 14.84 4.53
CA HIS A 64 11.08 13.76 5.11
C HIS A 64 12.56 14.00 4.88
N ALA A 65 13.37 13.80 5.90
CA ALA A 65 14.82 13.76 5.80
C ALA A 65 15.33 12.61 6.67
N GLU A 66 16.15 11.75 6.11
CA GLU A 66 16.67 10.60 6.82
C GLU A 66 18.09 10.26 6.35
N VAL A 67 18.97 9.97 7.30
CA VAL A 67 20.31 9.41 7.06
C VAL A 67 20.46 8.20 7.96
N GLY A 68 20.88 7.08 7.42
CA GLY A 68 20.99 5.87 8.20
C GLY A 68 21.84 4.78 7.60
N ALA A 69 22.04 3.75 8.40
CA ALA A 69 22.59 2.49 7.98
C ALA A 69 21.70 1.35 8.49
N TYR A 70 21.59 0.29 7.73
CA TYR A 70 20.74 -0.85 8.05
C TYR A 70 21.40 -2.19 7.70
N SER A 71 20.90 -3.21 8.34
CA SER A 71 21.06 -4.60 7.91
C SER A 71 19.73 -5.32 8.03
N ASN A 72 19.38 -6.14 7.07
CA ASN A 72 18.21 -7.01 7.14
C ASN A 72 18.52 -8.42 6.68
N VAL A 73 17.75 -9.36 7.19
CA VAL A 73 17.75 -10.74 6.76
C VAL A 73 16.32 -11.12 6.42
N GLU A 74 16.12 -11.56 5.20
CA GLU A 74 14.86 -12.04 4.67
C GLU A 74 14.93 -13.55 4.48
N ASN A 75 13.86 -14.25 4.81
CA ASN A 75 13.71 -15.66 4.54
C ASN A 75 12.33 -15.92 3.91
N GLU A 76 12.33 -16.66 2.82
CA GLU A 76 11.13 -17.18 2.19
C GLU A 76 11.14 -18.71 2.23
N THR A 77 10.10 -19.29 2.82
CA THR A 77 9.89 -20.73 2.93
C THR A 77 8.45 -21.08 2.60
N LYS A 78 8.13 -22.38 2.59
CA LYS A 78 6.76 -22.87 2.34
C LYS A 78 6.41 -23.96 3.33
N ILE A 79 5.19 -23.89 3.85
CA ILE A 79 4.56 -25.00 4.59
C ILE A 79 3.45 -25.54 3.72
N GLY A 80 3.70 -26.72 3.12
CA GLY A 80 2.86 -27.26 2.06
C GLY A 80 2.86 -26.33 0.83
N LYS A 81 1.69 -25.78 0.48
CA LYS A 81 1.52 -24.83 -0.63
C LYS A 81 1.53 -23.36 -0.19
N THR A 82 1.55 -23.10 1.10
CA THR A 82 1.45 -21.75 1.66
C THR A 82 2.84 -21.13 1.80
N PRO A 83 3.15 -20.03 1.11
CA PRO A 83 4.40 -19.30 1.30
C PRO A 83 4.38 -18.57 2.65
N ILE A 84 5.53 -18.52 3.29
CA ILE A 84 5.80 -17.78 4.51
C ILE A 84 7.04 -16.95 4.26
N LYS A 85 6.92 -15.65 4.49
CA LYS A 85 8.03 -14.71 4.45
C LYS A 85 8.27 -14.17 5.85
N THR A 86 9.53 -14.11 6.24
CA THR A 86 9.95 -13.49 7.50
C THR A 86 11.12 -12.57 7.22
N GLU A 87 11.13 -11.45 7.91
CA GLU A 87 12.18 -10.46 7.82
C GLU A 87 12.59 -10.04 9.24
N ALA A 88 13.87 -9.88 9.44
CA ALA A 88 14.44 -9.24 10.63
C ALA A 88 15.37 -8.12 10.16
N HIS A 89 15.28 -6.96 10.77
CA HIS A 89 16.14 -5.84 10.45
C HIS A 89 16.69 -5.17 11.71
N ALA A 90 17.84 -4.56 11.54
CA ALA A 90 18.45 -3.68 12.52
C ALA A 90 19.07 -2.48 11.79
N GLY A 91 19.06 -1.33 12.44
CA GLY A 91 19.62 -0.13 11.82
C GLY A 91 19.81 1.00 12.81
N THR A 92 20.48 2.02 12.33
CA THR A 92 20.61 3.29 13.03
C THR A 92 20.26 4.41 12.06
N LYS A 93 19.58 5.45 12.55
CA LYS A 93 19.20 6.58 11.73
C LYS A 93 19.01 7.88 12.48
N VAL A 94 19.21 8.96 11.75
CA VAL A 94 18.76 10.31 12.13
C VAL A 94 17.68 10.70 11.13
N TYR A 95 16.55 11.17 11.62
CA TYR A 95 15.41 11.43 10.75
C TYR A 95 14.51 12.55 11.26
N SER A 96 13.84 13.19 10.32
CA SER A 96 12.72 14.09 10.55
C SER A 96 11.66 13.78 9.51
N ASP A 97 10.44 13.60 9.95
CA ASP A 97 9.32 13.23 9.10
C ASP A 97 8.07 13.95 9.60
N VAL A 98 7.43 14.69 8.71
CA VAL A 98 6.14 15.31 8.95
C VAL A 98 5.26 15.11 7.73
N GLY A 99 4.02 14.72 7.94
CA GLY A 99 3.12 14.53 6.82
C GLY A 99 1.68 14.37 7.24
N VAL A 100 0.82 14.79 6.34
CA VAL A 100 -0.60 14.54 6.40
C VAL A 100 -1.10 14.30 5.00
N GLY A 101 -1.91 13.28 4.83
CA GLY A 101 -2.45 12.97 3.53
C GLY A 101 -3.57 11.97 3.59
N GLY A 102 -4.21 11.81 2.45
CA GLY A 102 -5.24 10.82 2.28
C GLY A 102 -5.73 10.76 0.86
N SER A 103 -6.30 9.63 0.54
CA SER A 103 -6.96 9.40 -0.73
C SER A 103 -8.31 8.75 -0.52
N ILE A 104 -9.25 9.08 -1.39
CA ILE A 104 -10.55 8.42 -1.48
C ILE A 104 -10.89 8.22 -2.94
N GLY A 105 -11.43 7.06 -3.28
CA GLY A 105 -11.77 6.76 -4.65
C GLY A 105 -12.44 5.42 -4.85
N THR A 106 -12.61 5.07 -6.12
CA THR A 106 -13.24 3.81 -6.52
C THR A 106 -12.47 2.57 -6.06
N ASN A 107 -11.18 2.72 -5.76
CA ASN A 107 -10.30 1.63 -5.32
C ASN A 107 -10.08 1.61 -3.81
N GLY A 108 -10.76 2.47 -3.05
CA GLY A 108 -10.66 2.50 -1.60
C GLY A 108 -10.38 3.86 -1.00
N ALA A 109 -10.00 3.85 0.27
CA ALA A 109 -9.61 5.04 1.02
C ALA A 109 -8.39 4.76 1.88
N GLU A 110 -7.50 5.72 1.94
CA GLU A 110 -6.28 5.68 2.76
C GLU A 110 -6.09 7.03 3.45
N GLY A 111 -5.44 7.04 4.59
CA GLY A 111 -5.10 8.27 5.29
C GLY A 111 -3.89 8.08 6.20
N HIS A 112 -3.12 9.14 6.37
CA HIS A 112 -2.02 9.18 7.31
C HIS A 112 -1.83 10.59 7.87
N ALA A 113 -1.32 10.65 9.07
CA ALA A 113 -0.92 11.89 9.70
C ALA A 113 0.17 11.62 10.74
N GLY A 114 1.07 12.57 10.91
CA GLY A 114 2.04 12.50 11.98
C GLY A 114 3.25 13.40 11.79
N ALA A 115 3.96 13.54 12.86
CA ALA A 115 5.28 14.18 12.89
C ALA A 115 6.17 13.38 13.85
N ILE A 116 7.40 13.11 13.43
CA ILE A 116 8.36 12.40 14.25
C ILE A 116 9.77 12.83 13.83
N ALA A 117 10.63 13.07 14.80
CA ALA A 117 12.01 13.42 14.56
C ALA A 117 12.92 12.82 15.63
N GLY A 118 14.19 12.62 15.29
CA GLY A 118 15.19 12.18 16.24
C GLY A 118 16.29 11.33 15.64
N SER A 119 17.08 10.73 16.51
CA SER A 119 18.03 9.69 16.16
C SER A 119 17.76 8.43 16.96
N CYS A 120 17.89 7.27 16.34
CA CYS A 120 17.66 6.02 17.03
C CYS A 120 18.47 4.87 16.45
N ALA A 121 18.70 3.87 17.30
CA ALA A 121 18.95 2.51 16.86
C ALA A 121 17.61 1.78 16.84
N GLU A 122 17.34 0.99 15.82
CA GLU A 122 16.11 0.24 15.67
C GLU A 122 16.34 -1.24 15.38
N VAL A 123 15.46 -2.05 15.90
CA VAL A 123 15.34 -3.45 15.54
C VAL A 123 13.88 -3.78 15.26
N GLY A 124 13.64 -4.66 14.35
CA GLY A 124 12.29 -5.06 14.00
C GLY A 124 12.24 -6.41 13.33
N ALA A 125 11.03 -6.93 13.29
CA ALA A 125 10.71 -8.13 12.57
C ALA A 125 9.36 -8.01 11.90
N SER A 126 9.20 -8.65 10.77
CA SER A 126 7.92 -8.82 10.11
C SER A 126 7.72 -10.27 9.69
N GLY A 127 6.46 -10.65 9.59
CA GLY A 127 6.06 -11.95 9.09
C GLY A 127 4.85 -11.84 8.19
N GLN A 128 4.83 -12.63 7.13
CA GLN A 128 3.71 -12.77 6.23
C GLN A 128 3.41 -14.24 6.00
N VAL A 129 2.15 -14.59 6.05
CA VAL A 129 1.65 -15.91 5.72
C VAL A 129 0.65 -15.77 4.58
N GLY A 130 0.81 -16.57 3.55
CA GLY A 130 -0.03 -16.51 2.34
C GLY A 130 0.69 -15.92 1.13
N GLY A 131 0.06 -16.05 -0.02
CA GLY A 131 0.58 -15.56 -1.30
C GLY A 131 0.05 -14.18 -1.65
N ASP A 132 0.27 -13.77 -2.89
CA ASP A 132 -0.04 -12.42 -3.39
C ASP A 132 -1.53 -12.05 -3.36
N ARG A 133 -2.43 -13.03 -3.23
CA ARG A 133 -3.89 -12.83 -3.29
C ARG A 133 -4.59 -12.94 -1.95
N ASN A 134 -4.09 -13.82 -1.10
CA ASN A 134 -4.58 -13.99 0.26
C ASN A 134 -3.39 -14.08 1.18
N ASN A 135 -3.20 -13.06 1.99
CA ASN A 135 -2.15 -13.05 2.98
C ASN A 135 -2.56 -12.26 4.21
N ALA A 136 -1.90 -12.55 5.30
CA ALA A 136 -1.88 -11.74 6.50
C ALA A 136 -0.44 -11.43 6.82
N SER A 137 -0.15 -10.18 7.14
CA SER A 137 1.17 -9.76 7.57
C SER A 137 1.10 -8.93 8.84
N VAL A 138 2.15 -9.00 9.61
CA VAL A 138 2.37 -8.14 10.77
C VAL A 138 3.84 -7.77 10.84
N GLY A 139 4.10 -6.49 11.08
CA GLY A 139 5.43 -5.99 11.38
C GLY A 139 5.44 -5.31 12.74
N ALA A 140 6.52 -5.48 13.45
CA ALA A 140 6.79 -4.78 14.71
C ALA A 140 8.23 -4.27 14.71
N LYS A 141 8.41 -3.04 15.18
CA LYS A 141 9.71 -2.39 15.29
C LYS A 141 9.82 -1.66 16.60
N VAL A 142 10.96 -1.79 17.24
CA VAL A 142 11.33 -1.04 18.44
C VAL A 142 12.55 -0.20 18.11
N SER A 143 12.55 1.03 18.57
CA SER A 143 13.67 1.96 18.41
C SER A 143 14.02 2.60 19.75
N VAL A 144 15.29 2.87 19.95
CA VAL A 144 15.83 3.51 21.16
C VAL A 144 16.76 4.64 20.75
N GLY A 145 16.60 5.78 21.39
CA GLY A 145 17.40 6.98 21.13
C GLY A 145 16.60 8.25 21.31
N PRO A 146 17.23 9.42 21.23
CA PRO A 146 16.56 10.71 21.38
C PRO A 146 15.61 10.96 20.19
N GLN A 147 14.38 10.55 20.35
CA GLN A 147 13.31 10.69 19.35
C GLN A 147 12.00 11.10 20.01
N ILE A 148 11.20 11.87 19.32
CA ILE A 148 9.87 12.31 19.74
C ILE A 148 8.92 12.38 18.57
N GLY A 149 7.66 11.99 18.78
CA GLY A 149 6.59 12.15 17.82
C GLY A 149 5.66 10.96 17.74
N ALA A 150 4.70 11.09 16.83
CA ALA A 150 3.74 10.05 16.52
C ALA A 150 3.37 10.09 15.04
N LYS A 151 3.13 8.92 14.48
CA LYS A 151 2.52 8.76 13.13
C LYS A 151 1.43 7.70 13.20
N VAL A 152 0.38 7.95 12.48
CA VAL A 152 -0.70 7.00 12.27
C VAL A 152 -1.10 7.00 10.81
N GLY A 153 -1.34 5.82 10.29
CA GLY A 153 -1.84 5.64 8.94
C GLY A 153 -2.71 4.39 8.87
N GLY A 154 -3.47 4.30 7.82
CA GLY A 154 -4.25 3.11 7.54
C GLY A 154 -5.17 3.33 6.37
N GLY A 155 -5.74 2.25 5.90
CA GLY A 155 -6.66 2.30 4.78
C GLY A 155 -7.16 0.95 4.37
N ALA A 156 -8.09 1.01 3.43
CA ALA A 156 -8.62 -0.14 2.75
C ALA A 156 -8.61 0.14 1.24
N THR A 157 -7.97 -0.74 0.49
CA THR A 157 -7.86 -0.62 -0.96
C THR A 157 -8.36 -1.87 -1.66
N VAL A 158 -8.95 -1.68 -2.84
CA VAL A 158 -9.36 -2.78 -3.72
C VAL A 158 -8.64 -2.61 -5.05
N ASP A 159 -7.79 -3.56 -5.39
CA ASP A 159 -7.04 -3.58 -6.65
C ASP A 159 -7.01 -4.99 -7.24
N ASP A 160 -7.28 -5.12 -8.54
CA ASP A 160 -7.35 -6.40 -9.27
C ASP A 160 -8.15 -7.48 -8.50
N GLY A 161 -9.26 -7.09 -7.86
CA GLY A 161 -10.10 -8.00 -7.07
C GLY A 161 -9.45 -8.49 -5.77
N LYS A 162 -8.45 -7.79 -5.26
CA LYS A 162 -7.88 -7.97 -3.93
C LYS A 162 -8.31 -6.83 -3.03
N LEU A 163 -8.87 -7.15 -1.88
CA LEU A 163 -9.12 -6.20 -0.80
C LEU A 163 -7.94 -6.26 0.16
N THR A 164 -7.24 -5.14 0.32
CA THR A 164 -6.18 -4.99 1.32
C THR A 164 -6.63 -3.99 2.37
N VAL A 165 -6.52 -4.37 3.62
CA VAL A 165 -6.76 -3.51 4.78
C VAL A 165 -5.50 -3.51 5.63
N GLY A 166 -5.01 -2.32 5.97
CA GLY A 166 -3.81 -2.18 6.77
C GLY A 166 -3.86 -0.97 7.69
N ALA A 167 -3.03 -1.00 8.71
CA ALA A 167 -2.82 0.11 9.62
C ALA A 167 -1.34 0.22 10.00
N ASP A 168 -0.88 1.42 10.23
CA ASP A 168 0.45 1.73 10.72
C ASP A 168 0.34 2.68 11.90
N VAL A 169 1.00 2.33 12.99
CA VAL A 169 1.08 3.18 14.17
C VAL A 169 2.53 3.24 14.63
N LYS A 170 3.06 4.44 14.76
CA LYS A 170 4.38 4.70 15.33
C LYS A 170 4.27 5.74 16.44
N LEU A 171 4.80 5.40 17.58
CA LEU A 171 4.91 6.28 18.75
C LEU A 171 6.37 6.32 19.18
N ALA A 172 6.88 7.50 19.54
CA ALA A 172 8.26 7.68 19.97
C ALA A 172 8.38 8.76 21.04
N LEU A 173 8.99 8.38 22.16
CA LEU A 173 9.39 9.28 23.26
C LEU A 173 10.61 8.66 23.96
N GLY A 174 11.80 8.90 23.39
CA GLY A 174 13.01 8.19 23.79
C GLY A 174 13.04 6.73 23.31
N VAL A 175 12.01 5.97 23.61
CA VAL A 175 11.73 4.65 23.02
C VAL A 175 10.60 4.78 22.02
N GLY A 176 10.75 4.19 20.86
CA GLY A 176 9.72 4.17 19.82
C GLY A 176 9.21 2.74 19.58
N VAL A 177 7.94 2.65 19.27
CA VAL A 177 7.29 1.41 18.85
C VAL A 177 6.52 1.65 17.56
N THR A 178 6.69 0.76 16.60
CA THR A 178 5.92 0.76 15.35
C THR A 178 5.21 -0.58 15.21
N LEU A 179 3.96 -0.55 14.81
CA LEU A 179 3.14 -1.73 14.49
C LEU A 179 2.47 -1.54 13.14
N SER A 180 2.56 -2.53 12.27
CA SER A 180 2.07 -2.48 10.89
C SER A 180 1.35 -3.77 10.50
N PRO A 181 0.14 -4.02 10.98
CA PRO A 181 -0.67 -5.16 10.54
C PRO A 181 -1.31 -4.89 9.17
N SER A 182 -1.39 -5.92 8.32
CA SER A 182 -2.20 -5.87 7.11
C SER A 182 -2.79 -7.23 6.73
N ILE A 183 -3.93 -7.20 6.04
CA ILE A 183 -4.61 -8.39 5.52
C ILE A 183 -5.02 -8.11 4.08
N THR A 184 -4.72 -9.06 3.20
CA THR A 184 -5.14 -9.04 1.80
C THR A 184 -6.00 -10.28 1.52
N VAL A 185 -7.15 -10.07 0.88
CA VAL A 185 -8.11 -11.14 0.52
C VAL A 185 -8.51 -11.02 -0.94
N ASP A 186 -8.49 -12.13 -1.67
CA ASP A 186 -9.03 -12.19 -3.03
C ASP A 186 -10.57 -12.18 -2.99
N THR A 187 -11.17 -11.12 -3.52
CA THR A 187 -12.62 -10.94 -3.54
C THR A 187 -13.28 -11.51 -4.81
N ARG A 188 -12.51 -11.95 -5.80
CA ARG A 188 -13.03 -12.47 -7.08
C ARG A 188 -13.88 -13.74 -6.94
N PRO A 189 -13.57 -14.70 -6.06
CA PRO A 189 -14.46 -15.84 -5.85
C PRO A 189 -15.88 -15.42 -5.43
N ALA A 190 -15.99 -14.45 -4.52
CA ALA A 190 -17.28 -13.92 -4.09
C ALA A 190 -18.00 -13.16 -5.22
N ALA A 191 -17.29 -12.33 -5.96
CA ALA A 191 -17.84 -11.62 -7.11
C ALA A 191 -18.31 -12.56 -8.22
N ASN A 192 -17.58 -13.64 -8.48
CA ASN A 192 -17.96 -14.65 -9.45
C ASN A 192 -19.19 -15.44 -9.00
N ALA A 193 -19.29 -15.78 -7.72
CA ALA A 193 -20.47 -16.42 -7.15
C ALA A 193 -21.72 -15.53 -7.28
N CYS A 194 -21.59 -14.23 -6.98
CA CYS A 194 -22.69 -13.27 -7.17
C CYS A 194 -23.11 -13.12 -8.64
N LYS A 195 -22.16 -13.11 -9.58
CA LYS A 195 -22.46 -13.10 -11.02
C LYS A 195 -23.17 -14.39 -11.46
N ALA A 196 -22.72 -15.54 -10.99
CA ALA A 196 -23.34 -16.81 -11.30
C ALA A 196 -24.78 -16.88 -10.78
N ALA A 197 -25.01 -16.48 -9.53
CA ALA A 197 -26.34 -16.36 -8.94
C ALA A 197 -27.23 -15.38 -9.71
N GLY A 198 -26.73 -14.19 -10.05
CA GLY A 198 -27.45 -13.20 -10.88
C GLY A 198 -27.82 -13.74 -12.24
N ASN A 199 -26.94 -14.48 -12.90
CA ASN A 199 -27.21 -15.12 -14.19
C ASN A 199 -28.26 -16.24 -14.05
N ALA A 200 -28.21 -17.03 -12.98
CA ALA A 200 -29.18 -18.07 -12.70
C ALA A 200 -30.58 -17.48 -12.48
N ILE A 201 -30.70 -16.37 -11.76
CA ILE A 201 -31.95 -15.63 -11.56
C ILE A 201 -32.45 -15.03 -12.86
N ALA A 202 -31.58 -14.46 -13.70
CA ALA A 202 -31.94 -13.82 -14.94
C ALA A 202 -32.30 -14.82 -16.08
N ALA A 203 -31.80 -16.04 -16.00
CA ALA A 203 -31.97 -17.05 -17.05
C ALA A 203 -33.46 -17.36 -17.40
N PRO A 204 -34.39 -17.54 -16.42
CA PRO A 204 -35.79 -17.77 -16.73
C PRO A 204 -36.46 -16.57 -17.41
N PHE A 205 -36.05 -15.33 -17.08
CA PHE A 205 -36.61 -14.13 -17.69
C PHE A 205 -36.16 -13.90 -19.14
N LYS A 206 -34.97 -14.37 -19.52
CA LYS A 206 -34.50 -14.31 -20.93
C LYS A 206 -35.29 -15.21 -21.86
N LYS A 207 -35.98 -16.22 -21.35
CA LYS A 207 -36.83 -17.16 -22.15
C LYS A 207 -38.23 -16.61 -22.38
N ILE A 208 -38.63 -15.53 -21.71
CA ILE A 208 -39.94 -14.91 -21.95
C ILE A 208 -39.84 -14.20 -23.32
N LYS A 209 -40.43 -14.84 -24.33
CA LYS A 209 -40.59 -14.21 -25.65
C LYS A 209 -41.35 -12.91 -25.49
N LYS A 210 -40.78 -11.82 -26.00
CA LYS A 210 -41.54 -10.54 -26.08
C LYS A 210 -42.89 -10.83 -26.70
N PRO A 211 -44.02 -10.43 -26.08
CA PRO A 211 -45.31 -10.63 -26.69
C PRO A 211 -45.31 -10.00 -28.08
N SER A 212 -45.75 -10.78 -29.08
CA SER A 212 -45.84 -10.27 -30.45
C SER A 212 -46.80 -9.09 -30.45
N ASN A 213 -46.33 -7.96 -30.95
CA ASN A 213 -47.18 -6.74 -31.03
C ASN A 213 -48.39 -7.02 -31.96
N PRO A 214 -49.62 -7.15 -31.44
CA PRO A 214 -50.80 -7.48 -32.24
C PRO A 214 -51.18 -6.37 -33.24
N PHE A 215 -50.55 -5.20 -33.13
CA PHE A 215 -50.86 -4.05 -33.99
C PHE A 215 -49.94 -3.86 -35.18
N LYS A 216 -49.07 -4.84 -35.50
CA LYS A 216 -48.34 -4.77 -36.78
C LYS A 216 -49.30 -4.98 -37.97
N LYS A 217 -49.88 -3.89 -38.46
CA LYS A 217 -50.64 -3.88 -39.74
C LYS A 217 -49.81 -4.46 -40.85
N LYS A 218 -50.28 -5.57 -41.45
CA LYS A 218 -49.71 -6.10 -42.69
C LYS A 218 -49.84 -5.04 -43.78
N LYS A 219 -48.76 -4.42 -44.20
CA LYS A 219 -48.75 -3.62 -45.46
C LYS A 219 -49.13 -4.56 -46.60
N LYS A 220 -50.37 -4.46 -47.12
CA LYS A 220 -50.75 -5.04 -48.39
C LYS A 220 -49.90 -4.41 -49.47
N LYS A 221 -49.11 -5.19 -50.21
CA LYS A 221 -48.56 -4.80 -51.48
C LYS A 221 -49.71 -4.70 -52.48
N ARG A 222 -49.88 -3.53 -53.09
CA ARG A 222 -50.57 -3.35 -54.35
C ARG A 222 -49.57 -3.38 -55.49
#